data_767b0d89952da2f2309d61ab43ed76a1
#
_entry.id   767b0d89952da2f2309d61ab43ed76a1
#
_cell.length_a   1.000
_cell.length_b   1.000
_cell.length_c   1.000
_cell.angle_alpha   90.00
_cell.angle_beta   90.00
_cell.angle_gamma   90.00
#
_symmetry.space_group_name_H-M   'P 1'
#
loop_
_entity.id
_entity.type
_entity.pdbx_description
1 polymer ?
#
loop_
_entity_poly.entity_id
_entity_poly.type
_entity_poly.pdbx_seq_one_letter_code
_entity_poly.pdbx_strand_id
1 'polypeptide(L)'
;MIISVTPDLALDEGFTYAGGLGVLEGDKFYAAAKLNLPYKVLTLFYNQGYVDYEFDKEGNPIPKPQQQPESFLKKLKGGDIYTIELRGEDVKVEALKYREGWAEAVFFKPVEPAWAQHLTDRLYIENSLEEKFLKYTLLAKAAAEYIKSSVGIENVEFIDLQESYACMLPLILKIPGKYRVVIHTAGPWGHPTFPRSFFEKEFGYYFLSENVCLTEIGLAAASEAFAVSAKHFEQMLKIIPHFTEKLRYVTNGVCVERWMSPELLLAFSKGYLNLADFMKIRKGIRSKFIEYLQQYKNIDVKDRMLVAWCRRLTGYKRPEFAKKLVEDTSSKDVVFVLAGKPHPQDGIGLEYLKAFYKLHMEKENVVFIPNYTIQDAKEILKSVDLLLFTPIYGLEACGTSYMKAAINGVPTLSIRDGGIVEFVVDDVNGWFFDHIPEGFVEPATAKQA
;
A
#
# COMPACT_ATOMS: atom_id res chain seq x y z
N MET A 1 -6.13 23.43 -6.48
CA MET A 1 -5.70 22.36 -5.55
C MET A 1 -5.56 21.05 -6.29
N ILE A 2 -4.77 20.11 -5.74
CA ILE A 2 -4.66 18.73 -6.26
C ILE A 2 -5.59 17.84 -5.44
N ILE A 3 -6.35 17.00 -6.14
CA ILE A 3 -7.23 15.99 -5.54
C ILE A 3 -6.68 14.62 -5.92
N SER A 4 -6.55 13.72 -4.95
CA SER A 4 -6.22 12.32 -5.16
C SER A 4 -7.44 11.46 -4.87
N VAL A 5 -7.84 10.61 -5.81
CA VAL A 5 -8.92 9.64 -5.62
C VAL A 5 -8.30 8.25 -5.56
N THR A 6 -8.52 7.55 -4.45
CA THR A 6 -7.83 6.30 -4.14
C THR A 6 -8.77 5.28 -3.48
N PRO A 7 -8.59 3.97 -3.72
CA PRO A 7 -9.35 2.95 -2.99
C PRO A 7 -8.96 2.82 -1.53
N ASP A 8 -7.71 3.14 -1.16
CA ASP A 8 -7.22 3.03 0.21
C ASP A 8 -6.26 4.15 0.59
N LEU A 9 -6.24 4.51 1.87
CA LEU A 9 -5.41 5.55 2.45
C LEU A 9 -4.92 5.11 3.83
N ALA A 10 -3.62 5.05 4.02
CA ALA A 10 -3.02 4.69 5.29
C ALA A 10 -2.65 5.92 6.10
N LEU A 11 -3.55 6.34 6.97
CA LEU A 11 -3.21 7.25 8.06
C LEU A 11 -2.52 6.47 9.19
N ASP A 12 -1.82 7.18 10.08
CA ASP A 12 -1.14 6.56 11.24
C ASP A 12 -2.12 5.96 12.25
N GLU A 13 -3.36 6.38 12.17
CA GLU A 13 -4.48 5.88 12.96
C GLU A 13 -5.54 5.36 12.00
N GLY A 14 -6.16 4.27 12.32
CA GLY A 14 -7.24 3.69 11.51
C GLY A 14 -6.77 2.62 10.52
N PHE A 15 -7.71 1.75 10.19
CA PHE A 15 -7.51 0.59 9.31
C PHE A 15 -8.22 0.80 7.97
N THR A 16 -7.79 1.83 7.23
CA THR A 16 -8.36 2.22 5.94
C THR A 16 -7.42 1.91 4.77
N TYR A 17 -6.51 0.95 4.96
CA TYR A 17 -5.49 0.54 4.00
C TYR A 17 -5.22 -0.97 4.07
N ALA A 18 -4.70 -1.52 2.97
CA ALA A 18 -4.30 -2.92 2.89
C ALA A 18 -2.81 -3.11 2.58
N GLY A 19 -2.18 -2.17 1.91
CA GLY A 19 -0.81 -2.35 1.44
C GLY A 19 -0.14 -1.08 0.95
N GLY A 20 0.79 -1.26 0.00
CA GLY A 20 1.71 -0.21 -0.47
C GLY A 20 1.02 1.02 -1.05
N LEU A 21 -0.09 0.86 -1.77
CA LEU A 21 -0.84 1.97 -2.35
C LEU A 21 -1.33 2.93 -1.27
N GLY A 22 -2.07 2.42 -0.28
CA GLY A 22 -2.58 3.25 0.81
C GLY A 22 -1.47 3.89 1.63
N VAL A 23 -0.36 3.16 1.87
CA VAL A 23 0.80 3.69 2.61
C VAL A 23 1.48 4.83 1.84
N LEU A 24 1.65 4.70 0.52
CA LEU A 24 2.19 5.76 -0.33
C LEU A 24 1.29 6.98 -0.33
N GLU A 25 -0.02 6.78 -0.47
CA GLU A 25 -0.97 7.89 -0.45
C GLU A 25 -0.98 8.60 0.91
N GLY A 26 -0.84 7.85 2.01
CA GLY A 26 -0.62 8.42 3.34
C GLY A 26 0.69 9.23 3.43
N ASP A 27 1.77 8.76 2.83
CA ASP A 27 3.04 9.51 2.76
C ASP A 27 2.87 10.82 2.00
N LYS A 28 2.17 10.82 0.87
CA LYS A 28 1.83 12.04 0.11
C LYS A 28 0.97 12.99 0.93
N PHE A 29 -0.04 12.46 1.65
CA PHE A 29 -0.91 13.25 2.51
C PHE A 29 -0.13 13.97 3.62
N TYR A 30 0.72 13.26 4.37
CA TYR A 30 1.52 13.86 5.43
C TYR A 30 2.60 14.81 4.89
N ALA A 31 3.21 14.49 3.75
CA ALA A 31 4.17 15.39 3.10
C ALA A 31 3.50 16.68 2.61
N ALA A 32 2.31 16.60 2.03
CA ALA A 32 1.54 17.77 1.63
C ALA A 32 1.15 18.65 2.82
N ALA A 33 0.73 18.03 3.93
CA ALA A 33 0.44 18.73 5.18
C ALA A 33 1.66 19.50 5.70
N LYS A 34 2.83 18.84 5.70
CA LYS A 34 4.12 19.44 6.12
C LYS A 34 4.55 20.60 5.25
N LEU A 35 4.34 20.48 3.94
CA LEU A 35 4.67 21.50 2.96
C LEU A 35 3.63 22.62 2.83
N ASN A 36 2.56 22.57 3.62
CA ASN A 36 1.43 23.48 3.55
C ASN A 36 0.79 23.55 2.16
N LEU A 37 0.69 22.40 1.49
CA LEU A 37 0.05 22.29 0.18
C LEU A 37 -1.45 21.95 0.34
N PRO A 38 -2.34 22.62 -0.42
CA PRO A 38 -3.76 22.28 -0.45
C PRO A 38 -3.99 20.97 -1.21
N TYR A 39 -3.96 19.86 -0.49
CA TYR A 39 -4.07 18.51 -1.00
C TYR A 39 -5.29 17.79 -0.42
N LYS A 40 -6.13 17.21 -1.26
CA LYS A 40 -7.28 16.43 -0.82
C LYS A 40 -7.18 14.99 -1.28
N VAL A 41 -7.46 14.07 -0.36
CA VAL A 41 -7.60 12.64 -0.66
C VAL A 41 -9.05 12.23 -0.51
N LEU A 42 -9.65 11.68 -1.56
CA LEU A 42 -11.02 11.18 -1.59
C LEU A 42 -10.98 9.64 -1.62
N THR A 43 -11.60 9.00 -0.64
CA THR A 43 -11.60 7.54 -0.48
C THR A 43 -12.88 7.05 0.20
N LEU A 44 -13.05 5.74 0.32
CA LEU A 44 -14.16 5.14 1.06
C LEU A 44 -13.81 4.94 2.53
N PHE A 45 -14.82 5.03 3.39
CA PHE A 45 -14.71 4.64 4.79
C PHE A 45 -15.04 3.15 4.94
N TYR A 46 -14.09 2.38 5.47
CA TYR A 46 -14.28 0.95 5.68
C TYR A 46 -14.58 0.67 7.16
N ASN A 47 -15.82 0.25 7.46
CA ASN A 47 -16.28 0.02 8.84
C ASN A 47 -15.43 -1.03 9.58
N GLN A 48 -15.02 -2.08 8.86
CA GLN A 48 -14.30 -3.25 9.39
C GLN A 48 -12.88 -3.37 8.82
N GLY A 49 -12.33 -2.28 8.27
CA GLY A 49 -10.97 -2.23 7.76
C GLY A 49 -10.67 -3.26 6.66
N TYR A 50 -9.49 -3.90 6.77
CA TYR A 50 -9.05 -4.94 5.84
C TYR A 50 -9.21 -6.33 6.47
N VAL A 51 -8.16 -6.90 7.04
CA VAL A 51 -8.15 -8.22 7.68
C VAL A 51 -7.10 -8.31 8.76
N ASP A 52 -7.42 -9.01 9.84
CA ASP A 52 -6.47 -9.56 10.80
C ASP A 52 -6.65 -11.08 10.88
N TYR A 53 -5.73 -11.77 11.52
CA TYR A 53 -5.72 -13.22 11.64
C TYR A 53 -5.53 -13.65 13.08
N GLU A 54 -6.34 -14.62 13.49
CA GLU A 54 -6.11 -15.48 14.64
C GLU A 54 -5.66 -16.85 14.16
N PHE A 55 -5.11 -17.67 15.05
CA PHE A 55 -4.70 -19.02 14.70
C PHE A 55 -5.43 -20.03 15.60
N ASP A 56 -5.91 -21.11 14.99
CA ASP A 56 -6.46 -22.22 15.75
C ASP A 56 -5.34 -23.05 16.42
N LYS A 57 -5.73 -24.12 17.12
CA LYS A 57 -4.78 -25.01 17.82
C LYS A 57 -3.81 -25.75 16.89
N GLU A 58 -4.21 -25.93 15.64
CA GLU A 58 -3.42 -26.54 14.57
C GLU A 58 -2.56 -25.51 13.80
N GLY A 59 -2.65 -24.23 14.18
CA GLY A 59 -1.93 -23.13 13.54
C GLY A 59 -2.56 -22.70 12.20
N ASN A 60 -3.83 -23.03 11.92
CA ASN A 60 -4.50 -22.56 10.74
C ASN A 60 -4.97 -21.11 10.93
N PRO A 61 -4.76 -20.23 9.95
CA PRO A 61 -5.19 -18.84 10.06
C PRO A 61 -6.70 -18.70 9.90
N ILE A 62 -7.30 -17.93 10.80
CA ILE A 62 -8.72 -17.58 10.81
C ILE A 62 -8.84 -16.08 10.55
N PRO A 63 -9.38 -15.63 9.40
CA PRO A 63 -9.51 -14.21 9.10
C PRO A 63 -10.56 -13.54 9.99
N LYS A 64 -10.22 -12.34 10.47
CA LYS A 64 -11.08 -11.50 11.31
C LYS A 64 -11.22 -10.11 10.71
N PRO A 65 -12.36 -9.43 10.90
CA PRO A 65 -12.48 -8.02 10.58
C PRO A 65 -11.62 -7.18 11.54
N GLN A 66 -11.19 -6.02 11.06
CA GLN A 66 -10.53 -5.01 11.89
C GLN A 66 -11.58 -4.04 12.43
N GLN A 67 -11.48 -3.70 13.70
CA GLN A 67 -12.30 -2.64 14.29
C GLN A 67 -11.57 -1.31 14.22
N GLN A 68 -12.24 -0.29 13.72
CA GLN A 68 -11.65 1.05 13.66
C GLN A 68 -11.34 1.57 15.08
N PRO A 69 -10.11 2.05 15.34
CA PRO A 69 -9.74 2.58 16.66
C PRO A 69 -10.59 3.80 17.04
N GLU A 70 -10.98 3.89 18.30
CA GLU A 70 -11.69 5.06 18.80
C GLU A 70 -10.91 6.37 18.60
N SER A 71 -9.59 6.33 18.73
CA SER A 71 -8.71 7.48 18.50
C SER A 71 -8.87 8.03 17.08
N PHE A 72 -8.97 7.15 16.09
CA PHE A 72 -9.23 7.52 14.70
C PHE A 72 -10.64 8.09 14.53
N LEU A 73 -11.66 7.39 15.06
CA LEU A 73 -13.06 7.83 14.94
C LEU A 73 -13.28 9.20 15.55
N LYS A 74 -12.66 9.51 16.69
CA LYS A 74 -12.73 10.82 17.36
C LYS A 74 -12.11 11.96 16.56
N LYS A 75 -11.16 11.67 15.67
CA LYS A 75 -10.54 12.67 14.78
C LYS A 75 -11.35 12.94 13.51
N LEU A 76 -12.22 12.02 13.13
CA LEU A 76 -13.12 12.22 12.01
C LEU A 76 -14.20 13.24 12.39
N LYS A 77 -14.33 14.26 11.56
CA LYS A 77 -15.44 15.22 11.68
C LYS A 77 -16.52 14.81 10.70
N GLY A 78 -17.75 14.64 11.20
CA GLY A 78 -18.92 14.45 10.36
C GLY A 78 -19.04 15.59 9.34
N GLY A 79 -19.44 15.25 8.14
CA GLY A 79 -19.57 16.19 7.05
C GLY A 79 -20.98 16.23 6.47
N ASP A 80 -21.07 16.86 5.31
CA ASP A 80 -22.31 16.92 4.56
C ASP A 80 -22.72 15.54 4.08
N ILE A 81 -24.03 15.33 3.96
CA ILE A 81 -24.61 14.12 3.34
C ILE A 81 -24.95 14.46 1.89
N TYR A 82 -24.44 13.65 0.98
CA TYR A 82 -24.71 13.74 -0.46
C TYR A 82 -25.66 12.63 -0.87
N THR A 83 -26.51 12.90 -1.83
CA THR A 83 -27.34 11.88 -2.49
C THR A 83 -26.73 11.58 -3.84
N ILE A 84 -26.44 10.31 -4.09
CA ILE A 84 -25.98 9.81 -5.39
C ILE A 84 -26.92 8.71 -5.84
N GLU A 85 -27.11 8.58 -7.15
CA GLU A 85 -27.83 7.44 -7.70
C GLU A 85 -26.87 6.25 -7.87
N LEU A 86 -27.21 5.07 -7.39
CA LEU A 86 -26.48 3.83 -7.58
C LEU A 86 -27.47 2.68 -7.75
N ARG A 87 -27.35 1.89 -8.80
CA ARG A 87 -28.32 0.85 -9.18
C ARG A 87 -29.75 1.35 -9.44
N GLY A 88 -29.89 2.63 -9.84
CA GLY A 88 -31.20 3.25 -10.01
C GLY A 88 -31.91 3.64 -8.70
N GLU A 89 -31.21 3.61 -7.58
CA GLU A 89 -31.71 4.01 -6.26
C GLU A 89 -30.90 5.15 -5.68
N ASP A 90 -31.53 6.02 -4.90
CA ASP A 90 -30.85 7.08 -4.16
C ASP A 90 -30.07 6.50 -2.98
N VAL A 91 -28.77 6.77 -2.94
CA VAL A 91 -27.87 6.40 -1.88
C VAL A 91 -27.37 7.66 -1.18
N LYS A 92 -27.59 7.72 0.14
CA LYS A 92 -27.06 8.80 0.97
C LYS A 92 -25.65 8.46 1.45
N VAL A 93 -24.70 9.36 1.22
CA VAL A 93 -23.29 9.19 1.53
C VAL A 93 -22.83 10.35 2.40
N GLU A 94 -22.36 10.05 3.61
CA GLU A 94 -21.71 11.00 4.51
C GLU A 94 -20.24 11.17 4.15
N ALA A 95 -19.74 12.40 4.12
CA ALA A 95 -18.34 12.73 3.92
C ALA A 95 -17.65 12.98 5.27
N LEU A 96 -16.96 11.99 5.81
CA LEU A 96 -16.19 12.11 7.05
C LEU A 96 -14.82 12.73 6.74
N LYS A 97 -14.43 13.77 7.45
CA LYS A 97 -13.22 14.57 7.18
C LYS A 97 -12.16 14.37 8.25
N TYR A 98 -10.94 14.07 7.81
CA TYR A 98 -9.72 14.05 8.62
C TYR A 98 -8.77 15.11 8.10
N ARG A 99 -8.23 15.96 8.99
CA ARG A 99 -7.34 17.06 8.59
C ARG A 99 -6.00 16.99 9.31
N GLU A 100 -4.96 17.29 8.53
CA GLU A 100 -3.61 17.52 9.02
C GLU A 100 -3.06 18.75 8.30
N GLY A 101 -2.86 19.85 9.01
CA GLY A 101 -2.47 21.11 8.38
C GLY A 101 -3.42 21.53 7.25
N TRP A 102 -2.88 21.70 6.05
CA TRP A 102 -3.63 22.06 4.84
C TRP A 102 -4.11 20.85 4.02
N ALA A 103 -3.68 19.65 4.39
CA ALA A 103 -4.16 18.43 3.77
C ALA A 103 -5.45 17.93 4.43
N GLU A 104 -6.38 17.44 3.61
CA GLU A 104 -7.66 16.88 4.06
C GLU A 104 -7.93 15.55 3.38
N ALA A 105 -8.25 14.54 4.17
CA ALA A 105 -8.79 13.27 3.69
C ALA A 105 -10.30 13.24 3.91
N VAL A 106 -11.04 12.83 2.91
CA VAL A 106 -12.50 12.69 2.92
C VAL A 106 -12.84 11.22 2.70
N PHE A 107 -13.49 10.65 3.69
CA PHE A 107 -13.91 9.25 3.69
C PHE A 107 -15.41 9.20 3.43
N PHE A 108 -15.80 8.64 2.30
CA PHE A 108 -17.21 8.48 1.93
C PHE A 108 -17.79 7.23 2.58
N LYS A 109 -18.82 7.47 3.40
CA LYS A 109 -19.54 6.42 4.13
C LYS A 109 -21.00 6.41 3.70
N PRO A 110 -21.48 5.36 2.99
CA PRO A 110 -22.91 5.23 2.71
C PRO A 110 -23.66 5.00 4.01
N VAL A 111 -24.76 5.74 4.19
CA VAL A 111 -25.62 5.70 5.39
C VAL A 111 -26.99 5.13 5.12
N GLU A 112 -27.47 5.22 3.89
CA GLU A 112 -28.74 4.66 3.38
C GLU A 112 -28.59 4.35 1.89
N PRO A 113 -29.26 3.29 1.38
CA PRO A 113 -29.92 2.20 2.09
C PRO A 113 -28.93 1.17 2.66
N ALA A 114 -29.45 0.17 3.41
CA ALA A 114 -28.60 -0.82 4.09
C ALA A 114 -27.69 -1.62 3.13
N TRP A 115 -28.16 -1.98 1.93
CA TRP A 115 -27.34 -2.70 0.97
C TRP A 115 -26.11 -1.89 0.52
N ALA A 116 -26.24 -0.56 0.42
CA ALA A 116 -25.11 0.30 0.03
C ALA A 116 -24.08 0.43 1.16
N GLN A 117 -24.53 0.37 2.44
CA GLN A 117 -23.60 0.37 3.58
C GLN A 117 -22.65 -0.84 3.54
N HIS A 118 -23.16 -2.01 3.15
CA HIS A 118 -22.35 -3.24 3.05
C HIS A 118 -21.23 -3.17 2.00
N LEU A 119 -21.35 -2.32 0.98
CA LEU A 119 -20.27 -2.10 0.01
C LEU A 119 -18.98 -1.62 0.64
N THR A 120 -19.06 -0.92 1.77
CA THR A 120 -17.91 -0.36 2.48
C THR A 120 -17.63 -1.02 3.83
N ASP A 121 -18.11 -2.24 4.06
CA ASP A 121 -17.75 -2.96 5.26
C ASP A 121 -16.26 -3.26 5.29
N ARG A 122 -15.70 -3.76 4.21
CA ARG A 122 -14.29 -4.19 4.15
C ARG A 122 -13.59 -3.73 2.87
N LEU A 123 -12.33 -3.35 3.04
CA LEU A 123 -11.45 -2.98 1.93
C LEU A 123 -11.01 -4.22 1.15
N TYR A 124 -11.14 -4.19 -0.19
CA TYR A 124 -10.73 -5.25 -1.13
C TYR A 124 -11.35 -6.63 -0.93
N ILE A 125 -12.35 -6.75 -0.09
CA ILE A 125 -13.04 -8.02 0.16
C ILE A 125 -14.48 -7.85 -0.30
N GLU A 126 -14.82 -8.49 -1.42
CA GLU A 126 -16.12 -8.46 -2.07
C GLU A 126 -16.61 -9.90 -2.29
N ASN A 127 -17.95 -10.09 -2.22
CA ASN A 127 -18.57 -11.40 -2.40
C ASN A 127 -18.84 -11.71 -3.88
N SER A 128 -18.85 -10.69 -4.74
CA SER A 128 -19.10 -10.86 -6.17
C SER A 128 -18.41 -9.76 -7.00
N LEU A 129 -18.30 -10.03 -8.31
CA LEU A 129 -17.77 -9.05 -9.26
C LEU A 129 -18.67 -7.81 -9.36
N GLU A 130 -20.00 -7.98 -9.24
CA GLU A 130 -20.96 -6.87 -9.22
C GLU A 130 -20.80 -6.00 -7.98
N GLU A 131 -20.64 -6.61 -6.79
CA GLU A 131 -20.36 -5.88 -5.56
C GLU A 131 -19.08 -5.06 -5.68
N LYS A 132 -18.02 -5.65 -6.24
CA LYS A 132 -16.76 -4.95 -6.51
C LYS A 132 -16.94 -3.77 -7.46
N PHE A 133 -17.69 -3.94 -8.54
CA PHE A 133 -18.01 -2.87 -9.48
C PHE A 133 -18.77 -1.73 -8.79
N LEU A 134 -19.82 -2.04 -8.02
CA LEU A 134 -20.64 -1.06 -7.31
C LEU A 134 -19.85 -0.31 -6.23
N LYS A 135 -18.94 -0.96 -5.52
CA LYS A 135 -18.06 -0.32 -4.53
C LYS A 135 -17.24 0.81 -5.16
N TYR A 136 -16.62 0.57 -6.30
CA TYR A 136 -15.79 1.59 -6.96
C TYR A 136 -16.60 2.60 -7.76
N THR A 137 -17.80 2.21 -8.21
CA THR A 137 -18.79 3.16 -8.73
C THR A 137 -19.27 4.12 -7.64
N LEU A 138 -19.51 3.62 -6.43
CA LEU A 138 -19.81 4.44 -5.25
C LEU A 138 -18.72 5.47 -5.00
N LEU A 139 -17.45 5.05 -4.97
CA LEU A 139 -16.31 5.97 -4.82
C LEU A 139 -16.32 7.06 -5.88
N ALA A 140 -16.50 6.68 -7.15
CA ALA A 140 -16.48 7.61 -8.27
C ALA A 140 -17.64 8.61 -8.21
N LYS A 141 -18.88 8.14 -7.94
CA LYS A 141 -20.07 9.00 -7.84
C LYS A 141 -20.00 9.94 -6.64
N ALA A 142 -19.59 9.43 -5.46
CA ALA A 142 -19.44 10.26 -4.27
C ALA A 142 -18.33 11.31 -4.44
N ALA A 143 -17.19 10.94 -5.04
CA ALA A 143 -16.11 11.87 -5.35
C ALA A 143 -16.57 12.96 -6.34
N ALA A 144 -17.29 12.57 -7.40
CA ALA A 144 -17.83 13.52 -8.38
C ALA A 144 -18.76 14.53 -7.73
N GLU A 145 -19.69 14.07 -6.89
CA GLU A 145 -20.65 14.93 -6.21
C GLU A 145 -19.94 15.85 -5.21
N TYR A 146 -19.02 15.34 -4.40
CA TYR A 146 -18.23 16.14 -3.48
C TYR A 146 -17.41 17.23 -4.21
N ILE A 147 -16.78 16.89 -5.33
CA ILE A 147 -16.00 17.86 -6.13
C ILE A 147 -16.91 18.96 -6.66
N LYS A 148 -18.11 18.63 -7.20
CA LYS A 148 -19.06 19.61 -7.73
C LYS A 148 -19.61 20.52 -6.63
N SER A 149 -20.07 19.92 -5.52
CA SER A 149 -20.88 20.62 -4.53
C SER A 149 -20.05 21.32 -3.45
N SER A 150 -18.86 20.77 -3.10
CA SER A 150 -18.07 21.27 -1.96
C SER A 150 -16.71 21.85 -2.32
N VAL A 151 -16.10 21.41 -3.43
CA VAL A 151 -14.81 21.94 -3.86
C VAL A 151 -14.97 23.05 -4.89
N GLY A 152 -15.86 22.87 -5.86
CA GLY A 152 -15.96 23.68 -7.08
C GLY A 152 -14.93 23.21 -8.13
N ILE A 153 -15.41 22.92 -9.34
CA ILE A 153 -14.56 22.41 -10.44
C ILE A 153 -13.45 23.40 -10.81
N GLU A 154 -13.73 24.68 -10.70
CA GLU A 154 -12.81 25.79 -10.98
C GLU A 154 -11.59 25.80 -10.04
N ASN A 155 -11.74 25.30 -8.82
CA ASN A 155 -10.68 25.22 -7.82
C ASN A 155 -9.76 24.00 -7.99
N VAL A 156 -10.14 23.07 -8.89
CA VAL A 156 -9.37 21.86 -9.15
C VAL A 156 -8.29 22.15 -10.20
N GLU A 157 -7.05 21.89 -9.86
CA GLU A 157 -5.92 21.94 -10.80
C GLU A 157 -5.76 20.59 -11.49
N PHE A 158 -5.60 19.52 -10.71
CA PHE A 158 -5.52 18.14 -11.19
C PHE A 158 -6.29 17.18 -10.29
N ILE A 159 -6.73 16.07 -10.87
CA ILE A 159 -7.26 14.91 -10.19
C ILE A 159 -6.37 13.71 -10.51
N ASP A 160 -5.65 13.23 -9.51
CA ASP A 160 -4.85 12.01 -9.58
C ASP A 160 -5.74 10.80 -9.31
N LEU A 161 -5.92 9.96 -10.30
CA LEU A 161 -6.62 8.68 -10.21
C LEU A 161 -5.60 7.60 -9.81
N GLN A 162 -5.65 7.20 -8.54
CA GLN A 162 -4.71 6.22 -7.99
C GLN A 162 -5.17 4.82 -8.32
N GLU A 163 -4.45 4.16 -9.20
CA GLU A 163 -4.76 2.83 -9.70
C GLU A 163 -6.09 2.78 -10.49
N SER A 164 -6.39 1.65 -11.06
CA SER A 164 -7.57 1.39 -11.90
C SER A 164 -8.91 1.70 -11.24
N TYR A 165 -9.03 1.45 -9.95
CA TYR A 165 -10.31 1.60 -9.23
C TYR A 165 -10.83 3.03 -9.15
N ALA A 166 -9.97 4.03 -9.26
CA ALA A 166 -10.38 5.44 -9.35
C ALA A 166 -10.79 5.86 -10.77
N CYS A 167 -10.50 5.02 -11.77
CA CYS A 167 -10.67 5.35 -13.20
C CYS A 167 -12.14 5.39 -13.70
N MET A 168 -13.12 5.10 -12.86
CA MET A 168 -14.54 5.30 -13.18
C MET A 168 -14.97 6.77 -13.09
N LEU A 169 -14.24 7.60 -12.33
CA LEU A 169 -14.61 9.00 -12.10
C LEU A 169 -14.81 9.81 -13.40
N PRO A 170 -13.98 9.69 -14.45
CA PRO A 170 -14.17 10.41 -15.69
C PRO A 170 -15.46 10.08 -16.46
N LEU A 171 -16.11 8.95 -16.18
CA LEU A 171 -17.43 8.63 -16.76
C LEU A 171 -18.52 9.56 -16.23
N ILE A 172 -18.34 10.12 -15.04
CA ILE A 172 -19.34 10.91 -14.30
C ILE A 172 -19.00 12.40 -14.34
N LEU A 173 -17.76 12.75 -14.04
CA LEU A 173 -17.26 14.12 -13.98
C LEU A 173 -16.36 14.39 -15.18
N LYS A 174 -16.93 15.07 -16.19
CA LYS A 174 -16.23 15.35 -17.47
C LYS A 174 -15.51 16.69 -17.40
N ILE A 175 -14.24 16.67 -17.03
CA ILE A 175 -13.37 17.85 -16.91
C ILE A 175 -12.07 17.61 -17.70
N PRO A 176 -12.11 17.82 -19.02
CA PRO A 176 -10.95 17.55 -19.90
C PRO A 176 -9.68 18.24 -19.42
N GLY A 177 -8.53 17.54 -19.54
CA GLY A 177 -7.22 18.06 -19.19
C GLY A 177 -6.88 18.08 -17.69
N LYS A 178 -7.82 17.68 -16.82
CA LYS A 178 -7.61 17.71 -15.36
C LYS A 178 -7.21 16.34 -14.78
N TYR A 179 -7.40 15.24 -15.50
CA TYR A 179 -7.12 13.91 -15.01
C TYR A 179 -5.69 13.48 -15.28
N ARG A 180 -5.08 12.86 -14.27
CA ARG A 180 -3.80 12.11 -14.35
C ARG A 180 -4.02 10.72 -13.76
N VAL A 181 -3.51 9.69 -14.40
CA VAL A 181 -3.57 8.31 -13.88
C VAL A 181 -2.23 7.95 -13.29
N VAL A 182 -2.20 7.48 -12.05
CA VAL A 182 -0.99 6.94 -11.40
C VAL A 182 -1.14 5.44 -11.25
N ILE A 183 -0.30 4.69 -11.97
CA ILE A 183 -0.34 3.23 -12.03
C ILE A 183 0.68 2.69 -11.03
N HIS A 184 0.24 1.82 -10.12
CA HIS A 184 1.06 1.28 -9.04
C HIS A 184 1.38 -0.21 -9.18
N THR A 185 0.70 -0.89 -10.10
CA THR A 185 0.80 -2.35 -10.25
C THR A 185 1.33 -2.72 -11.62
N ALA A 186 2.45 -3.44 -11.65
CA ALA A 186 3.08 -3.92 -12.88
C ALA A 186 2.40 -5.17 -13.46
N GLY A 187 1.63 -5.90 -12.66
CA GLY A 187 0.99 -7.15 -13.07
C GLY A 187 -0.45 -6.97 -13.59
N PRO A 188 -0.98 -7.94 -14.34
CA PRO A 188 -2.32 -7.87 -14.93
C PRO A 188 -3.45 -7.74 -13.90
N TRP A 189 -3.23 -8.17 -12.66
CA TRP A 189 -4.20 -8.02 -11.57
C TRP A 189 -4.46 -6.56 -11.15
N GLY A 190 -3.59 -5.62 -11.54
CA GLY A 190 -3.78 -4.17 -11.35
C GLY A 190 -4.73 -3.54 -12.37
N HIS A 191 -5.13 -4.29 -13.40
CA HIS A 191 -5.94 -3.80 -14.53
C HIS A 191 -7.25 -4.60 -14.67
N PRO A 192 -8.15 -4.55 -13.66
CA PRO A 192 -9.37 -5.34 -13.65
C PRO A 192 -10.30 -4.94 -14.79
N THR A 193 -11.00 -5.95 -15.30
CA THR A 193 -12.05 -5.79 -16.32
C THR A 193 -13.40 -6.12 -15.72
N PHE A 194 -14.44 -5.46 -16.24
CA PHE A 194 -15.82 -5.73 -15.89
C PHE A 194 -16.68 -5.90 -17.14
N PRO A 195 -17.77 -6.70 -17.08
CA PRO A 195 -18.71 -6.82 -18.19
C PRO A 195 -19.26 -5.46 -18.61
N ARG A 196 -19.31 -5.18 -19.94
CA ARG A 196 -19.89 -3.92 -20.43
C ARG A 196 -21.33 -3.70 -19.98
N SER A 197 -22.10 -4.79 -19.77
CA SER A 197 -23.47 -4.70 -19.28
C SER A 197 -23.60 -3.99 -17.93
N PHE A 198 -22.55 -4.00 -17.09
CA PHE A 198 -22.52 -3.25 -15.85
C PHE A 198 -22.46 -1.74 -16.12
N PHE A 199 -21.68 -1.34 -17.11
CA PHE A 199 -21.57 0.07 -17.51
C PHE A 199 -22.81 0.57 -18.25
N GLU A 200 -23.41 -0.27 -19.08
CA GLU A 200 -24.69 0.04 -19.74
C GLU A 200 -25.79 0.30 -18.72
N LYS A 201 -25.92 -0.60 -17.75
CA LYS A 201 -26.94 -0.53 -16.70
C LYS A 201 -26.73 0.68 -15.77
N GLU A 202 -25.49 0.97 -15.40
CA GLU A 202 -25.18 1.94 -14.36
C GLU A 202 -24.95 3.35 -14.89
N PHE A 203 -24.39 3.49 -16.10
CA PHE A 203 -23.99 4.77 -16.68
C PHE A 203 -24.68 5.07 -18.03
N GLY A 204 -25.38 4.11 -18.61
CA GLY A 204 -25.94 4.25 -19.96
C GLY A 204 -24.89 4.24 -21.08
N TYR A 205 -23.64 3.85 -20.80
CA TYR A 205 -22.56 3.80 -21.78
C TYR A 205 -22.42 2.43 -22.42
N TYR A 206 -22.40 2.41 -23.75
CA TYR A 206 -22.09 1.23 -24.54
C TYR A 206 -20.61 1.19 -24.93
N PHE A 207 -19.91 0.15 -24.51
CA PHE A 207 -18.54 -0.12 -24.90
C PHE A 207 -18.50 -1.20 -25.99
N LEU A 208 -17.56 -1.08 -26.94
CA LEU A 208 -17.41 -2.08 -28.01
C LEU A 208 -16.91 -3.43 -27.46
N SER A 209 -16.00 -3.41 -26.47
CA SER A 209 -15.51 -4.62 -25.82
C SER A 209 -16.54 -5.20 -24.86
N GLU A 210 -16.68 -6.53 -24.82
CA GLU A 210 -17.53 -7.22 -23.83
C GLU A 210 -16.98 -7.10 -22.39
N ASN A 211 -15.66 -7.02 -22.26
CA ASN A 211 -14.98 -6.78 -21.00
C ASN A 211 -14.25 -5.44 -21.08
N VAL A 212 -14.59 -4.54 -20.19
CA VAL A 212 -14.09 -3.16 -20.15
C VAL A 212 -13.01 -3.03 -19.08
N CYS A 213 -11.81 -2.63 -19.48
CA CYS A 213 -10.68 -2.41 -18.57
C CYS A 213 -10.79 -1.03 -17.91
N LEU A 214 -10.79 -0.99 -16.58
CA LEU A 214 -10.90 0.29 -15.86
C LEU A 214 -9.73 1.22 -16.14
N THR A 215 -8.51 0.70 -16.20
CA THR A 215 -7.31 1.49 -16.48
C THR A 215 -7.42 2.21 -17.83
N GLU A 216 -7.93 1.54 -18.86
CA GLU A 216 -8.12 2.15 -20.19
C GLU A 216 -9.12 3.29 -20.18
N ILE A 217 -10.18 3.21 -19.36
CA ILE A 217 -11.13 4.33 -19.17
C ILE A 217 -10.40 5.55 -18.62
N GLY A 218 -9.60 5.34 -17.56
CA GLY A 218 -8.82 6.42 -16.95
C GLY A 218 -7.82 7.02 -17.94
N LEU A 219 -7.06 6.18 -18.64
CA LEU A 219 -6.04 6.59 -19.61
C LEU A 219 -6.66 7.33 -20.81
N ALA A 220 -7.84 6.93 -21.28
CA ALA A 220 -8.53 7.62 -22.35
C ALA A 220 -8.88 9.07 -21.96
N ALA A 221 -9.28 9.29 -20.71
CA ALA A 221 -9.68 10.59 -20.19
C ALA A 221 -8.51 11.45 -19.68
N ALA A 222 -7.40 10.82 -19.28
CA ALA A 222 -6.26 11.51 -18.67
C ALA A 222 -5.45 12.33 -19.68
N SER A 223 -4.90 13.46 -19.22
CA SER A 223 -3.87 14.22 -19.95
C SER A 223 -2.51 13.54 -19.86
N GLU A 224 -2.21 12.93 -18.72
CA GLU A 224 -0.95 12.25 -18.43
C GLU A 224 -1.18 10.97 -17.60
N ALA A 225 -0.26 10.02 -17.71
CA ALA A 225 -0.21 8.83 -16.89
C ALA A 225 1.20 8.63 -16.32
N PHE A 226 1.28 8.14 -15.09
CA PHE A 226 2.54 7.99 -14.38
C PHE A 226 2.75 6.55 -13.93
N ALA A 227 3.87 5.98 -14.34
CA ALA A 227 4.48 4.85 -13.67
C ALA A 227 5.24 5.33 -12.42
N VAL A 228 5.54 4.43 -11.49
CA VAL A 228 6.08 4.79 -10.16
C VAL A 228 7.56 4.45 -9.98
N SER A 229 8.24 4.10 -11.07
CA SER A 229 9.70 3.98 -11.20
C SER A 229 10.10 3.91 -12.68
N ALA A 230 11.38 4.14 -12.99
CA ALA A 230 11.90 3.99 -14.35
C ALA A 230 11.70 2.56 -14.89
N LYS A 231 11.98 1.54 -14.08
CA LYS A 231 11.77 0.13 -14.45
C LYS A 231 10.29 -0.18 -14.69
N HIS A 232 9.41 0.33 -13.85
CA HIS A 232 7.97 0.18 -14.03
C HIS A 232 7.48 0.88 -15.30
N PHE A 233 8.04 2.05 -15.63
CA PHE A 233 7.74 2.75 -16.89
C PHE A 233 8.05 1.87 -18.11
N GLU A 234 9.22 1.24 -18.16
CA GLU A 234 9.61 0.31 -19.23
C GLU A 234 8.62 -0.86 -19.39
N GLN A 235 8.09 -1.36 -18.26
CA GLN A 235 7.09 -2.43 -18.26
C GLN A 235 5.74 -1.92 -18.76
N MET A 236 5.31 -0.74 -18.34
CA MET A 236 4.04 -0.16 -18.74
C MET A 236 4.00 0.16 -20.22
N LEU A 237 5.11 0.52 -20.87
CA LEU A 237 5.19 0.66 -22.33
C LEU A 237 4.77 -0.62 -23.08
N LYS A 238 4.97 -1.78 -22.48
CA LYS A 238 4.59 -3.09 -23.06
C LYS A 238 3.13 -3.46 -22.73
N ILE A 239 2.64 -3.08 -21.56
CA ILE A 239 1.31 -3.46 -21.06
C ILE A 239 0.21 -2.55 -21.64
N ILE A 240 0.50 -1.25 -21.80
CA ILE A 240 -0.45 -0.26 -22.33
C ILE A 240 0.08 0.45 -23.59
N PRO A 241 0.37 -0.30 -24.68
CA PRO A 241 1.07 0.25 -25.84
C PRO A 241 0.31 1.37 -26.57
N HIS A 242 -1.02 1.44 -26.41
CA HIS A 242 -1.86 2.46 -27.04
C HIS A 242 -1.84 3.83 -26.34
N PHE A 243 -1.23 3.95 -25.15
CA PHE A 243 -1.20 5.17 -24.35
C PHE A 243 0.22 5.64 -24.02
N THR A 244 1.23 5.15 -24.74
CA THR A 244 2.65 5.41 -24.46
C THR A 244 3.03 6.89 -24.54
N GLU A 245 2.39 7.66 -25.41
CA GLU A 245 2.61 9.10 -25.57
C GLU A 245 2.24 9.92 -24.32
N LYS A 246 1.27 9.44 -23.53
CA LYS A 246 0.84 10.07 -22.27
C LYS A 246 1.67 9.59 -21.07
N LEU A 247 2.39 8.48 -21.21
CA LEU A 247 3.08 7.84 -20.10
C LEU A 247 4.37 8.58 -19.75
N ARG A 248 4.56 8.78 -18.47
CA ARG A 248 5.75 9.33 -17.81
C ARG A 248 6.07 8.47 -16.60
N TYR A 249 7.10 8.80 -15.84
CA TYR A 249 7.28 8.20 -14.52
C TYR A 249 7.71 9.25 -13.50
N VAL A 250 7.30 9.00 -12.27
CA VAL A 250 7.78 9.69 -11.08
C VAL A 250 8.03 8.62 -10.04
N THR A 251 9.28 8.41 -9.68
CA THR A 251 9.66 7.38 -8.71
C THR A 251 9.02 7.67 -7.35
N ASN A 252 8.41 6.64 -6.75
CA ASN A 252 7.82 6.76 -5.42
C ASN A 252 8.83 7.28 -4.40
N GLY A 253 8.35 8.09 -3.48
CA GLY A 253 9.09 8.56 -2.32
C GLY A 253 8.43 8.18 -1.01
N VAL A 254 8.98 8.67 0.09
CA VAL A 254 8.46 8.48 1.45
C VAL A 254 8.45 9.81 2.21
N CYS A 255 7.49 9.98 3.12
CA CYS A 255 7.50 11.12 4.04
C CYS A 255 8.57 10.88 5.12
N VAL A 256 9.69 11.60 5.04
CA VAL A 256 10.85 11.38 5.92
C VAL A 256 10.46 11.51 7.39
N GLU A 257 9.72 12.54 7.76
CA GLU A 257 9.30 12.82 9.15
C GLU A 257 8.36 11.73 9.70
N ARG A 258 7.67 11.02 8.81
CA ARG A 258 6.79 9.92 9.20
C ARG A 258 7.56 8.65 9.55
N TRP A 259 8.69 8.41 8.89
CA TRP A 259 9.38 7.11 8.93
C TRP A 259 10.76 7.14 9.60
N MET A 260 11.45 8.28 9.59
CA MET A 260 12.74 8.41 10.28
C MET A 260 12.53 8.42 11.79
N SER A 261 13.40 7.77 12.54
CA SER A 261 13.34 7.85 13.99
C SER A 261 13.47 9.31 14.46
N PRO A 262 12.74 9.73 15.49
CA PRO A 262 12.82 11.10 16.00
C PRO A 262 14.25 11.53 16.38
N GLU A 263 15.02 10.59 16.92
CA GLU A 263 16.41 10.83 17.33
C GLU A 263 17.32 11.13 16.11
N LEU A 264 17.17 10.34 15.03
CA LEU A 264 17.92 10.57 13.78
C LEU A 264 17.43 11.84 13.08
N LEU A 265 16.13 12.09 13.05
CA LEU A 265 15.55 13.29 12.45
C LEU A 265 16.06 14.54 13.15
N LEU A 266 16.10 14.54 14.47
CA LEU A 266 16.66 15.64 15.26
C LEU A 266 18.14 15.85 15.00
N ALA A 267 18.94 14.77 14.92
CA ALA A 267 20.36 14.88 14.63
C ALA A 267 20.61 15.41 13.21
N PHE A 268 19.84 14.90 12.23
CA PHE A 268 19.91 15.35 10.83
C PHE A 268 19.52 16.83 10.69
N SER A 269 18.48 17.30 11.37
CA SER A 269 18.01 18.69 11.31
C SER A 269 19.05 19.69 11.86
N LYS A 270 19.97 19.24 12.71
CA LYS A 270 21.08 20.06 13.22
C LYS A 270 22.25 20.21 12.22
N GLY A 271 22.15 19.56 11.06
CA GLY A 271 23.16 19.61 10.00
C GLY A 271 24.48 18.87 10.31
N TYR A 272 24.52 18.10 11.40
CA TYR A 272 25.72 17.38 11.80
C TYR A 272 25.35 16.02 12.43
N LEU A 273 25.84 14.95 11.81
CA LEU A 273 25.71 13.59 12.32
C LEU A 273 27.01 12.82 12.02
N ASN A 274 27.88 12.66 13.01
CA ASN A 274 29.06 11.82 12.86
C ASN A 274 28.74 10.35 13.14
N LEU A 275 29.68 9.47 12.79
CA LEU A 275 29.51 8.03 12.94
C LEU A 275 29.28 7.62 14.39
N ALA A 276 29.97 8.22 15.36
CA ALA A 276 29.84 7.86 16.77
C ALA A 276 28.45 8.19 17.31
N ASP A 277 27.93 9.37 16.99
CA ASP A 277 26.58 9.78 17.36
C ASP A 277 25.54 8.91 16.69
N PHE A 278 25.71 8.60 15.40
CA PHE A 278 24.85 7.69 14.67
C PHE A 278 24.79 6.31 15.34
N MET A 279 25.94 5.72 15.64
CA MET A 279 26.01 4.40 16.29
C MET A 279 25.38 4.41 17.70
N LYS A 280 25.54 5.49 18.46
CA LYS A 280 24.87 5.66 19.76
C LYS A 280 23.35 5.71 19.62
N ILE A 281 22.83 6.47 18.65
CA ILE A 281 21.40 6.54 18.36
C ILE A 281 20.88 5.17 17.94
N ARG A 282 21.57 4.50 17.01
CA ARG A 282 21.21 3.15 16.55
C ARG A 282 21.12 2.15 17.68
N LYS A 283 22.08 2.18 18.63
CA LYS A 283 22.07 1.32 19.82
C LYS A 283 20.82 1.58 20.68
N GLY A 284 20.43 2.84 20.86
CA GLY A 284 19.22 3.20 21.61
C GLY A 284 17.94 2.72 20.91
N ILE A 285 17.84 2.90 19.58
CA ILE A 285 16.71 2.41 18.78
C ILE A 285 16.60 0.88 18.88
N ARG A 286 17.73 0.18 18.73
CA ARG A 286 17.80 -1.28 18.85
C ARG A 286 17.31 -1.79 20.21
N SER A 287 17.73 -1.15 21.31
CA SER A 287 17.30 -1.55 22.67
C SER A 287 15.77 -1.46 22.82
N LYS A 288 15.17 -0.37 22.37
CA LYS A 288 13.70 -0.18 22.37
C LYS A 288 12.99 -1.25 21.53
N PHE A 289 13.59 -1.60 20.38
CA PHE A 289 13.01 -2.61 19.50
C PHE A 289 13.09 -4.03 20.08
N ILE A 290 14.14 -4.36 20.81
CA ILE A 290 14.24 -5.64 21.55
C ILE A 290 13.09 -5.75 22.57
N GLU A 291 12.80 -4.67 23.31
CA GLU A 291 11.65 -4.62 24.23
C GLU A 291 10.31 -4.76 23.46
N TYR A 292 10.21 -4.14 22.29
CA TYR A 292 9.04 -4.27 21.42
C TYR A 292 8.82 -5.71 20.95
N LEU A 293 9.88 -6.44 20.57
CA LEU A 293 9.77 -7.83 20.13
C LEU A 293 9.31 -8.78 21.25
N GLN A 294 9.55 -8.44 22.54
CA GLN A 294 9.09 -9.25 23.67
C GLN A 294 7.56 -9.36 23.76
N GLN A 295 6.81 -8.43 23.14
CA GLN A 295 5.35 -8.51 23.08
C GLN A 295 4.85 -9.68 22.22
N TYR A 296 5.68 -10.13 21.27
CA TYR A 296 5.36 -11.23 20.36
C TYR A 296 6.00 -12.55 20.78
N LYS A 297 7.21 -12.49 21.33
CA LYS A 297 7.95 -13.67 21.75
C LYS A 297 9.04 -13.32 22.76
N ASN A 298 9.15 -14.11 23.79
CA ASN A 298 10.32 -14.04 24.69
C ASN A 298 11.56 -14.53 23.95
N ILE A 299 12.39 -13.61 23.46
CA ILE A 299 13.55 -13.88 22.63
C ILE A 299 14.79 -13.17 23.15
N ASP A 300 15.90 -13.90 23.23
CA ASP A 300 17.20 -13.35 23.53
C ASP A 300 17.88 -12.84 22.26
N VAL A 301 17.85 -11.55 22.03
CA VAL A 301 18.45 -10.91 20.84
C VAL A 301 19.93 -10.58 21.05
N LYS A 302 20.33 -10.10 22.24
CA LYS A 302 21.70 -9.65 22.56
C LYS A 302 22.39 -8.93 21.39
N ASP A 303 23.56 -9.42 21.00
CA ASP A 303 24.38 -8.89 19.92
C ASP A 303 24.11 -9.57 18.56
N ARG A 304 23.05 -10.41 18.48
CA ARG A 304 22.68 -11.13 17.24
C ARG A 304 22.16 -10.16 16.18
N MET A 305 22.47 -10.43 14.92
CA MET A 305 22.00 -9.64 13.79
C MET A 305 20.48 -9.77 13.63
N LEU A 306 19.79 -8.65 13.49
CA LEU A 306 18.36 -8.59 13.22
C LEU A 306 18.11 -8.49 11.71
N VAL A 307 17.54 -9.51 11.11
CA VAL A 307 17.20 -9.57 9.68
C VAL A 307 15.69 -9.57 9.51
N ALA A 308 15.14 -8.62 8.78
CA ALA A 308 13.71 -8.52 8.59
C ALA A 308 13.25 -8.83 7.16
N TRP A 309 12.13 -9.54 7.06
CA TRP A 309 11.28 -9.60 5.88
C TRP A 309 9.87 -9.16 6.29
N CYS A 310 9.44 -7.96 5.87
CA CYS A 310 8.20 -7.34 6.32
C CYS A 310 7.42 -6.73 5.15
N ARG A 311 6.42 -7.47 4.65
CA ARG A 311 5.62 -7.07 3.50
C ARG A 311 4.38 -7.96 3.35
N ARG A 312 3.41 -7.54 2.52
CA ARG A 312 2.22 -8.35 2.24
C ARG A 312 2.62 -9.76 1.79
N LEU A 313 2.01 -10.77 2.40
CA LEU A 313 2.20 -12.17 2.01
C LEU A 313 1.41 -12.45 0.72
N THR A 314 2.12 -12.56 -0.40
CA THR A 314 1.58 -12.90 -1.72
C THR A 314 2.72 -13.43 -2.59
N GLY A 315 2.42 -14.28 -3.57
CA GLY A 315 3.41 -15.05 -4.32
C GLY A 315 4.54 -14.19 -4.92
N TYR A 316 4.22 -13.08 -5.59
CA TYR A 316 5.26 -12.28 -6.25
C TYR A 316 6.23 -11.55 -5.29
N LYS A 317 5.90 -11.47 -3.99
CA LYS A 317 6.80 -10.94 -2.95
C LYS A 317 7.81 -11.96 -2.45
N ARG A 318 7.66 -13.23 -2.88
CA ARG A 318 8.54 -14.36 -2.58
C ARG A 318 8.72 -14.65 -1.07
N PRO A 319 7.63 -14.88 -0.34
CA PRO A 319 7.73 -15.33 1.06
C PRO A 319 8.46 -16.67 1.20
N GLU A 320 8.46 -17.53 0.14
CA GLU A 320 9.22 -18.78 0.09
C GLU A 320 10.72 -18.54 0.25
N PHE A 321 11.25 -17.43 -0.29
CA PHE A 321 12.67 -17.10 -0.14
C PHE A 321 13.02 -16.83 1.32
N ALA A 322 12.21 -16.02 2.02
CA ALA A 322 12.41 -15.75 3.44
C ALA A 322 12.27 -17.03 4.28
N LYS A 323 11.25 -17.86 3.99
CA LYS A 323 11.08 -19.16 4.65
C LYS A 323 12.30 -20.05 4.48
N LYS A 324 12.76 -20.22 3.24
CA LYS A 324 13.93 -21.07 2.93
C LYS A 324 15.18 -20.56 3.61
N LEU A 325 15.43 -19.25 3.58
CA LEU A 325 16.59 -18.65 4.26
C LEU A 325 16.57 -18.95 5.76
N VAL A 326 15.42 -18.82 6.42
CA VAL A 326 15.25 -19.15 7.84
C VAL A 326 15.50 -20.63 8.11
N GLU A 327 15.03 -21.53 7.23
CA GLU A 327 15.18 -22.98 7.38
C GLU A 327 16.63 -23.42 7.19
N ASP A 328 17.33 -22.86 6.21
CA ASP A 328 18.71 -23.22 5.88
C ASP A 328 19.75 -22.55 6.78
N THR A 329 19.37 -21.48 7.50
CA THR A 329 20.29 -20.80 8.41
C THR A 329 20.46 -21.60 9.71
N SER A 330 21.65 -22.15 9.91
CA SER A 330 22.04 -22.85 11.13
C SER A 330 22.68 -21.93 12.19
N SER A 331 23.08 -20.70 11.80
CA SER A 331 23.72 -19.75 12.72
C SER A 331 22.74 -19.29 13.80
N LYS A 332 23.23 -19.29 15.04
CA LYS A 332 22.52 -18.72 16.18
C LYS A 332 22.70 -17.20 16.32
N ASP A 333 23.58 -16.61 15.51
CA ASP A 333 23.93 -15.19 15.56
C ASP A 333 22.93 -14.29 14.80
N VAL A 334 21.86 -14.88 14.23
CA VAL A 334 20.84 -14.18 13.50
C VAL A 334 19.47 -14.38 14.15
N VAL A 335 18.73 -13.30 14.29
CA VAL A 335 17.30 -13.29 14.62
C VAL A 335 16.51 -12.79 13.41
N PHE A 336 15.54 -13.57 12.97
CA PHE A 336 14.66 -13.23 11.88
C PHE A 336 13.38 -12.59 12.39
N VAL A 337 13.03 -11.42 11.84
CA VAL A 337 11.78 -10.72 12.08
C VAL A 337 10.94 -10.81 10.82
N LEU A 338 9.94 -11.68 10.83
CA LEU A 338 9.01 -11.88 9.72
C LEU A 338 7.71 -11.11 10.03
N ALA A 339 7.18 -10.37 9.06
CA ALA A 339 5.94 -9.64 9.27
C ALA A 339 5.13 -9.53 7.97
N GLY A 340 3.81 -9.62 8.09
CA GLY A 340 2.92 -9.45 6.95
C GLY A 340 1.68 -10.31 7.04
N LYS A 341 0.67 -9.92 6.26
CA LYS A 341 -0.59 -10.63 6.14
C LYS A 341 -1.05 -10.72 4.68
N PRO A 342 -1.71 -11.82 4.29
CA PRO A 342 -2.25 -12.01 2.95
C PRO A 342 -3.65 -11.43 2.82
N HIS A 343 -4.16 -11.42 1.58
CA HIS A 343 -5.60 -11.34 1.34
C HIS A 343 -6.28 -12.67 1.74
N PRO A 344 -7.48 -12.66 2.33
CA PRO A 344 -8.13 -13.90 2.80
C PRO A 344 -8.50 -14.90 1.69
N GLN A 345 -8.46 -14.48 0.43
CA GLN A 345 -8.66 -15.34 -0.74
C GLN A 345 -7.34 -15.69 -1.47
N ASP A 346 -6.18 -15.23 -0.96
CA ASP A 346 -4.87 -15.59 -1.51
C ASP A 346 -4.38 -16.89 -0.86
N GLY A 347 -4.63 -18.03 -1.52
CA GLY A 347 -4.26 -19.35 -1.02
C GLY A 347 -2.76 -19.48 -0.75
N ILE A 348 -1.91 -18.97 -1.66
CA ILE A 348 -0.45 -18.97 -1.47
C ILE A 348 -0.07 -18.13 -0.26
N GLY A 349 -0.64 -16.94 -0.13
CA GLY A 349 -0.40 -16.07 1.01
C GLY A 349 -0.80 -16.70 2.34
N LEU A 350 -1.92 -17.41 2.39
CA LEU A 350 -2.40 -18.13 3.58
C LEU A 350 -1.49 -19.31 3.97
N GLU A 351 -0.97 -20.04 2.99
CA GLU A 351 0.03 -21.10 3.23
C GLU A 351 1.29 -20.54 3.90
N TYR A 352 1.81 -19.40 3.41
CA TYR A 352 2.98 -18.75 4.02
C TYR A 352 2.68 -18.08 5.36
N LEU A 353 1.46 -17.60 5.58
CA LEU A 353 1.03 -17.11 6.88
C LEU A 353 1.12 -18.23 7.94
N LYS A 354 0.59 -19.42 7.61
CA LYS A 354 0.69 -20.62 8.46
C LYS A 354 2.14 -21.07 8.63
N ALA A 355 2.92 -21.07 7.55
CA ALA A 355 4.33 -21.48 7.62
C ALA A 355 5.17 -20.55 8.50
N PHE A 356 4.99 -19.23 8.42
CA PHE A 356 5.69 -18.26 9.25
C PHE A 356 5.28 -18.36 10.73
N TYR A 357 3.98 -18.61 10.98
CA TYR A 357 3.50 -18.89 12.33
C TYR A 357 4.14 -20.15 12.91
N LYS A 358 4.26 -21.22 12.12
CA LYS A 358 4.97 -22.44 12.52
C LYS A 358 6.44 -22.19 12.84
N LEU A 359 7.17 -21.44 11.98
CA LEU A 359 8.56 -21.07 12.24
C LEU A 359 8.69 -20.26 13.54
N HIS A 360 7.78 -19.35 13.82
CA HIS A 360 7.74 -18.59 15.06
C HIS A 360 7.60 -19.50 16.28
N MET A 361 6.76 -20.53 16.22
CA MET A 361 6.55 -21.46 17.32
C MET A 361 7.73 -22.43 17.52
N GLU A 362 8.36 -22.89 16.45
CA GLU A 362 9.37 -23.95 16.48
C GLU A 362 10.82 -23.45 16.63
N LYS A 363 11.15 -22.27 16.07
CA LYS A 363 12.53 -21.76 16.06
C LYS A 363 12.73 -20.65 17.08
N GLU A 364 13.72 -20.77 17.95
CA GLU A 364 14.04 -19.80 19.01
C GLU A 364 14.46 -18.41 18.46
N ASN A 365 14.99 -18.37 17.25
CA ASN A 365 15.51 -17.15 16.61
C ASN A 365 14.56 -16.54 15.59
N VAL A 366 13.27 -16.87 15.61
CA VAL A 366 12.27 -16.33 14.68
C VAL A 366 11.15 -15.64 15.45
N VAL A 367 10.88 -14.39 15.11
CA VAL A 367 9.68 -13.64 15.53
C VAL A 367 8.82 -13.40 14.31
N PHE A 368 7.54 -13.73 14.40
CA PHE A 368 6.56 -13.44 13.35
C PHE A 368 5.45 -12.52 13.86
N ILE A 369 5.15 -11.47 13.09
CA ILE A 369 4.10 -10.47 13.35
C ILE A 369 3.01 -10.63 12.28
N PRO A 370 1.94 -11.41 12.54
CA PRO A 370 0.94 -11.75 11.53
C PRO A 370 0.01 -10.58 11.17
N ASN A 371 -0.33 -9.73 12.15
CA ASN A 371 -1.24 -8.60 11.97
C ASN A 371 -0.49 -7.28 11.75
N TYR A 372 0.48 -7.36 10.85
CA TYR A 372 1.40 -6.28 10.50
C TYR A 372 0.69 -4.98 10.15
N THR A 373 1.04 -3.91 10.85
CA THR A 373 0.50 -2.55 10.73
C THR A 373 1.58 -1.54 10.35
N ILE A 374 1.17 -0.28 10.15
CA ILE A 374 2.12 0.85 9.98
C ILE A 374 3.00 1.03 11.21
N GLN A 375 2.47 0.82 12.42
CA GLN A 375 3.25 0.96 13.64
C GLN A 375 4.34 -0.11 13.70
N ASP A 376 3.99 -1.37 13.39
CA ASP A 376 4.99 -2.44 13.26
C ASP A 376 6.04 -2.11 12.19
N ALA A 377 5.61 -1.57 11.05
CA ALA A 377 6.51 -1.14 9.99
C ALA A 377 7.51 -0.07 10.46
N LYS A 378 7.02 0.93 11.20
CA LYS A 378 7.88 1.99 11.79
C LYS A 378 8.89 1.38 12.76
N GLU A 379 8.46 0.45 13.64
CA GLU A 379 9.36 -0.19 14.59
C GLU A 379 10.41 -1.07 13.92
N ILE A 380 10.02 -1.91 12.96
CA ILE A 380 10.93 -2.82 12.27
C ILE A 380 11.93 -2.05 11.40
N LEU A 381 11.44 -1.18 10.50
CA LEU A 381 12.26 -0.56 9.46
C LEU A 381 13.28 0.46 10.00
N LYS A 382 13.07 1.01 11.19
CA LYS A 382 14.08 1.88 11.84
C LYS A 382 15.11 1.10 12.64
N SER A 383 14.89 -0.19 12.95
CA SER A 383 15.59 -0.88 14.04
C SER A 383 16.44 -2.06 13.63
N VAL A 384 16.06 -2.77 12.57
CA VAL A 384 16.77 -3.99 12.13
C VAL A 384 18.14 -3.66 11.52
N ASP A 385 18.99 -4.67 11.40
CA ASP A 385 20.33 -4.52 10.85
C ASP A 385 20.37 -4.76 9.34
N LEU A 386 19.39 -5.54 8.81
CA LEU A 386 19.25 -5.83 7.39
C LEU A 386 17.78 -6.02 7.02
N LEU A 387 17.36 -5.37 5.93
CA LEU A 387 16.06 -5.61 5.29
C LEU A 387 16.22 -6.54 4.09
N LEU A 388 15.39 -7.56 3.99
CA LEU A 388 15.27 -8.42 2.80
C LEU A 388 14.16 -7.89 1.90
N PHE A 389 14.48 -7.61 0.64
CA PHE A 389 13.54 -7.15 -0.36
C PHE A 389 13.64 -8.03 -1.61
N THR A 390 12.81 -9.07 -1.68
CA THR A 390 12.98 -10.24 -2.55
C THR A 390 11.81 -10.47 -3.52
N PRO A 391 11.31 -9.47 -4.28
CA PRO A 391 10.22 -9.71 -5.21
C PRO A 391 10.63 -10.59 -6.39
N ILE A 392 9.64 -11.09 -7.14
CA ILE A 392 9.91 -11.67 -8.47
C ILE A 392 10.27 -10.53 -9.42
N TYR A 393 11.35 -10.71 -10.17
CA TYR A 393 11.81 -9.76 -11.17
C TYR A 393 10.71 -9.42 -12.18
N GLY A 394 10.53 -8.13 -12.44
CA GLY A 394 9.52 -7.62 -13.37
C GLY A 394 8.12 -7.44 -12.77
N LEU A 395 7.87 -7.79 -11.50
CA LEU A 395 6.56 -7.68 -10.88
C LEU A 395 6.48 -6.63 -9.77
N GLU A 396 7.59 -6.07 -9.33
CA GLU A 396 7.64 -4.97 -8.36
C GLU A 396 7.66 -3.63 -9.09
N ALA A 397 6.59 -2.87 -9.00
CA ALA A 397 6.52 -1.54 -9.60
C ALA A 397 7.46 -0.55 -8.90
N CYS A 398 7.29 -0.37 -7.61
CA CYS A 398 8.18 0.41 -6.74
C CYS A 398 7.81 0.22 -5.27
N GLY A 399 8.45 -0.69 -4.59
CA GLY A 399 8.32 -0.81 -3.13
C GLY A 399 8.96 0.39 -2.43
N THR A 400 8.48 0.71 -1.23
CA THR A 400 9.00 1.85 -0.44
C THR A 400 9.63 1.44 0.90
N SER A 401 9.62 0.15 1.25
CA SER A 401 10.17 -0.32 2.53
C SER A 401 11.69 -0.11 2.62
N TYR A 402 12.42 -0.32 1.54
CA TYR A 402 13.85 -0.07 1.51
C TYR A 402 14.21 1.42 1.67
N MET A 403 13.38 2.35 1.18
CA MET A 403 13.58 3.79 1.40
C MET A 403 13.39 4.14 2.88
N LYS A 404 12.33 3.59 3.50
CA LYS A 404 12.02 3.76 4.93
C LYS A 404 13.10 3.18 5.84
N ALA A 405 13.68 2.04 5.45
CA ALA A 405 14.81 1.43 6.11
C ALA A 405 16.07 2.30 5.98
N ALA A 406 16.39 2.73 4.77
CA ALA A 406 17.62 3.48 4.48
C ALA A 406 17.70 4.85 5.16
N ILE A 407 16.61 5.61 5.27
CA ILE A 407 16.59 6.87 6.03
C ILE A 407 16.87 6.69 7.52
N ASN A 408 16.80 5.45 8.03
CA ASN A 408 17.18 5.06 9.38
C ASN A 408 18.56 4.37 9.44
N GLY A 409 19.28 4.31 8.32
CA GLY A 409 20.60 3.67 8.24
C GLY A 409 20.52 2.14 8.22
N VAL A 410 19.43 1.56 7.74
CA VAL A 410 19.26 0.10 7.57
C VAL A 410 19.50 -0.26 6.11
N PRO A 411 20.54 -1.02 5.78
CA PRO A 411 20.80 -1.49 4.43
C PRO A 411 19.77 -2.54 3.98
N THR A 412 19.67 -2.72 2.67
CA THR A 412 18.75 -3.70 2.06
C THR A 412 19.51 -4.68 1.19
N LEU A 413 19.18 -5.96 1.31
CA LEU A 413 19.56 -7.01 0.37
C LEU A 413 18.39 -7.28 -0.58
N SER A 414 18.62 -7.14 -1.89
CA SER A 414 17.54 -7.19 -2.90
C SER A 414 17.99 -7.80 -4.21
N ILE A 415 17.01 -8.06 -5.07
CA ILE A 415 17.21 -8.18 -6.52
C ILE A 415 17.11 -6.81 -7.20
N ARG A 416 17.56 -6.70 -8.47
CA ARG A 416 17.52 -5.46 -9.26
C ARG A 416 16.17 -5.26 -9.94
N ASP A 417 15.11 -4.92 -9.16
CA ASP A 417 13.76 -4.71 -9.71
C ASP A 417 13.02 -3.53 -9.09
N GLY A 418 12.12 -2.91 -9.86
CA GLY A 418 11.35 -1.74 -9.43
C GLY A 418 12.23 -0.51 -9.16
N GLY A 419 11.80 0.35 -8.23
CA GLY A 419 12.49 1.59 -7.90
C GLY A 419 13.80 1.41 -7.10
N ILE A 420 14.09 0.21 -6.58
CA ILE A 420 15.30 0.01 -5.76
C ILE A 420 16.60 0.23 -6.54
N VAL A 421 16.59 -0.03 -7.84
CA VAL A 421 17.75 0.19 -8.74
C VAL A 421 18.13 1.67 -8.91
N GLU A 422 17.21 2.58 -8.62
CA GLU A 422 17.44 4.03 -8.64
C GLU A 422 18.01 4.55 -7.31
N PHE A 423 18.01 3.71 -6.29
CA PHE A 423 18.26 4.11 -4.90
C PHE A 423 19.45 3.39 -4.27
N VAL A 424 19.56 2.07 -4.47
CA VAL A 424 20.62 1.26 -3.88
C VAL A 424 21.85 1.25 -4.80
N VAL A 425 22.99 1.61 -4.22
CA VAL A 425 24.31 1.45 -4.81
C VAL A 425 24.95 0.24 -4.14
N ASP A 426 25.30 -0.76 -4.95
CA ASP A 426 25.84 -2.05 -4.50
C ASP A 426 27.10 -1.86 -3.67
N ASP A 427 27.25 -2.58 -2.57
CA ASP A 427 28.34 -2.47 -1.59
C ASP A 427 28.48 -1.11 -0.87
N VAL A 428 27.58 -0.14 -1.12
CA VAL A 428 27.62 1.18 -0.49
C VAL A 428 26.51 1.37 0.53
N ASN A 429 25.24 1.21 0.11
CA ASN A 429 24.07 1.38 0.98
C ASN A 429 23.11 0.17 0.97
N GLY A 430 23.53 -0.93 0.35
CA GLY A 430 22.82 -2.20 0.26
C GLY A 430 23.56 -3.17 -0.64
N TRP A 431 22.91 -4.31 -0.91
CA TRP A 431 23.48 -5.36 -1.75
C TRP A 431 22.45 -5.90 -2.70
N PHE A 432 22.92 -6.26 -3.90
CA PHE A 432 22.13 -7.03 -4.85
C PHE A 432 22.71 -8.43 -4.97
N PHE A 433 21.85 -9.43 -4.90
CA PHE A 433 22.20 -10.77 -5.37
C PHE A 433 21.82 -10.92 -6.84
N ASP A 434 22.43 -11.89 -7.53
CA ASP A 434 22.28 -12.04 -8.97
C ASP A 434 20.81 -12.06 -9.39
N HIS A 435 20.50 -11.21 -10.37
CA HIS A 435 19.17 -11.19 -10.95
C HIS A 435 19.00 -12.37 -11.88
N ILE A 436 17.83 -12.93 -11.84
CA ILE A 436 17.42 -13.91 -12.83
C ILE A 436 17.04 -13.16 -14.10
N PRO A 437 17.44 -13.67 -15.31
CA PRO A 437 17.23 -12.97 -16.58
C PRO A 437 15.80 -12.45 -16.79
N GLU A 438 15.66 -11.44 -17.67
CA GLU A 438 14.37 -10.83 -17.99
C GLU A 438 13.31 -11.89 -18.32
N GLY A 439 12.22 -11.90 -17.55
CA GLY A 439 11.12 -12.82 -17.73
C GLY A 439 10.51 -13.27 -16.40
N PHE A 440 9.53 -14.14 -16.50
CA PHE A 440 8.92 -14.80 -15.36
C PHE A 440 9.95 -15.69 -14.67
N VAL A 441 10.21 -15.43 -13.41
CA VAL A 441 11.02 -16.33 -12.58
C VAL A 441 10.09 -17.36 -11.97
N GLU A 442 10.23 -18.60 -12.40
CA GLU A 442 9.53 -19.70 -11.75
C GLU A 442 10.03 -19.90 -10.31
N PRO A 443 9.16 -20.32 -9.37
CA PRO A 443 9.55 -20.58 -7.96
C PRO A 443 10.75 -21.51 -7.80
N ALA A 444 11.00 -22.42 -8.76
CA ALA A 444 12.14 -23.31 -8.77
C ALA A 444 13.49 -22.57 -8.91
N THR A 445 13.51 -21.44 -9.62
CA THR A 445 14.72 -20.63 -9.84
C THR A 445 15.04 -19.76 -8.61
N ALA A 446 14.03 -19.46 -7.79
CA ALA A 446 14.22 -18.79 -6.50
C ALA A 446 15.05 -19.59 -5.50
N LYS A 447 15.20 -20.89 -5.70
CA LYS A 447 16.04 -21.75 -4.87
C LYS A 447 17.54 -21.67 -5.21
N GLN A 448 17.90 -21.03 -6.32
CA GLN A 448 19.28 -20.90 -6.78
C GLN A 448 19.89 -19.53 -6.46
N ALA A 449 19.07 -18.56 -6.09
CA ALA A 449 19.46 -17.22 -5.60
C ALA A 449 19.44 -17.19 -4.07
#